data_8bd1edd12164d08c7ac1d6174cb60cc3
#
_entry.id   8bd1edd12164d08c7ac1d6174cb60cc3
#
_cell.length_a   1.000
_cell.length_b   1.000
_cell.length_c   1.000
_cell.angle_alpha   90.00
_cell.angle_beta   90.00
_cell.angle_gamma   90.00
#
_symmetry.space_group_name_H-M   'P 1'
#
loop_
_entity.id
_entity.type
_entity.pdbx_description
1 polymer ?
#
loop_
_entity_poly.entity_id
_entity_poly.type
_entity_poly.pdbx_seq_one_letter_code
_entity_poly.pdbx_strand_id
1 'polypeptide(L)'
;AALAVLFEACDLQVVWAEAGASGRRVFFPHPAGDEEMARCPGCGYAAERSWATVSWPDPPHEDELPTEEIETPGCDTIASLAAFLEIPAAQTLKMVFYSVDGRETCIVIRGDRAVDEGKLARELGTGKYYASLDDDLAAIGAVGGYASPIGLDRNKVRVVADPSVRSAKNSVSGANRPGYHIRNVNVPRDFEPSEWADLALVEVGDPCPQCGASVEIEPAFALATVTVPAPCQPDADYLDPQGKAHPLWTAIWRLDLGRLLAAVVESHHDEYGIIWPHACAPFDVHLVALDLRKEEVAAQAEELYARLQADGLPVLYDDRTASAGVK
;
A
#
# COMPACT_ATOMS: atom_id res chain seq x y z
N ALA A 1 -22.08 3.44 2.17
CA ALA A 1 -23.08 4.52 1.90
C ALA A 1 -22.74 5.81 2.66
N ALA A 2 -22.71 5.83 4.03
CA ALA A 2 -22.51 7.06 4.79
C ALA A 2 -21.20 7.80 4.47
N LEU A 3 -20.06 7.10 4.42
CA LEU A 3 -18.76 7.70 4.05
C LEU A 3 -18.78 8.27 2.61
N ALA A 4 -19.43 7.59 1.68
CA ALA A 4 -19.52 8.08 0.30
C ALA A 4 -20.29 9.42 0.24
N VAL A 5 -21.42 9.52 0.95
CA VAL A 5 -22.20 10.77 1.06
C VAL A 5 -21.37 11.88 1.71
N LEU A 6 -20.56 11.54 2.73
CA LEU A 6 -19.67 12.51 3.37
C LEU A 6 -18.63 13.07 2.39
N PHE A 7 -17.94 12.21 1.66
CA PHE A 7 -16.92 12.64 0.71
C PHE A 7 -17.51 13.41 -0.47
N GLU A 8 -18.70 13.03 -0.93
CA GLU A 8 -19.46 13.78 -1.94
C GLU A 8 -19.84 15.17 -1.42
N ALA A 9 -20.32 15.28 -0.18
CA ALA A 9 -20.65 16.55 0.43
C ALA A 9 -19.43 17.46 0.63
N CYS A 10 -18.25 16.87 0.83
CA CYS A 10 -16.97 17.57 0.89
C CYS A 10 -16.38 17.88 -0.50
N ASP A 11 -17.06 17.50 -1.58
CA ASP A 11 -16.58 17.60 -2.97
C ASP A 11 -15.18 17.02 -3.17
N LEU A 12 -14.93 15.83 -2.59
CA LEU A 12 -13.66 15.12 -2.67
C LEU A 12 -13.74 13.93 -3.63
N GLN A 13 -12.80 13.88 -4.56
CA GLN A 13 -12.61 12.73 -5.44
C GLN A 13 -11.77 11.68 -4.71
N VAL A 14 -12.42 10.63 -4.19
CA VAL A 14 -11.77 9.58 -3.42
C VAL A 14 -11.75 8.24 -4.16
N VAL A 15 -10.77 7.41 -3.83
CA VAL A 15 -10.62 6.05 -4.36
C VAL A 15 -10.80 5.04 -3.23
N TRP A 16 -11.66 4.05 -3.46
CA TRP A 16 -11.87 2.93 -2.56
C TRP A 16 -10.92 1.80 -2.93
N ALA A 17 -9.90 1.59 -2.13
CA ALA A 17 -8.84 0.61 -2.37
C ALA A 17 -8.96 -0.59 -1.43
N GLU A 18 -8.54 -1.76 -1.91
CA GLU A 18 -8.40 -2.96 -1.11
C GLU A 18 -7.29 -2.76 -0.07
N ALA A 19 -7.55 -3.18 1.17
CA ALA A 19 -6.60 -3.09 2.28
C ALA A 19 -6.91 -4.16 3.33
N GLY A 20 -6.03 -5.09 3.49
CA GLY A 20 -6.28 -6.23 4.37
C GLY A 20 -7.14 -7.32 3.73
N ALA A 21 -7.16 -8.50 4.36
CA ALA A 21 -7.87 -9.69 3.87
C ALA A 21 -9.39 -9.45 3.66
N SER A 22 -9.96 -8.44 4.30
CA SER A 22 -11.39 -8.14 4.23
C SER A 22 -11.70 -6.65 4.49
N GLY A 23 -10.71 -5.77 4.33
CA GLY A 23 -10.84 -4.34 4.57
C GLY A 23 -10.77 -3.51 3.29
N ARG A 24 -11.23 -2.27 3.40
CA ARG A 24 -11.02 -1.23 2.40
C ARG A 24 -10.53 0.03 3.06
N ARG A 25 -9.66 0.75 2.36
CA ARG A 25 -9.27 2.13 2.71
C ARG A 25 -9.83 3.09 1.68
N VAL A 26 -10.09 4.29 2.12
CA VAL A 26 -10.49 5.38 1.25
C VAL A 26 -9.31 6.32 1.13
N PHE A 27 -8.80 6.45 -0.09
CA PHE A 27 -7.68 7.31 -0.41
C PHE A 27 -8.13 8.57 -1.13
N PHE A 28 -7.48 9.67 -0.80
CA PHE A 28 -7.50 10.90 -1.57
C PHE A 28 -6.17 11.00 -2.31
N PRO A 29 -6.15 10.78 -3.66
CA PRO A 29 -4.94 10.90 -4.46
C PRO A 29 -4.42 12.35 -4.43
N HIS A 30 -3.18 12.53 -4.01
CA HIS A 30 -2.55 13.84 -3.95
C HIS A 30 -1.01 13.72 -3.97
N PRO A 31 -0.27 14.59 -4.71
CA PRO A 31 1.19 14.49 -4.81
C PRO A 31 1.95 14.57 -3.47
N ALA A 32 1.38 15.21 -2.45
CA ALA A 32 1.95 15.27 -1.10
C ALA A 32 1.49 14.13 -0.19
N GLY A 33 0.83 13.09 -0.74
CA GLY A 33 0.37 11.92 0.01
C GLY A 33 1.53 11.20 0.69
N ASP A 34 1.30 10.73 1.90
CA ASP A 34 2.28 10.02 2.73
C ASP A 34 2.19 8.50 2.61
N GLU A 35 1.25 8.01 1.81
CA GLU A 35 1.05 6.60 1.51
C GLU A 35 0.98 6.39 -0.01
N GLU A 36 1.13 5.16 -0.46
CA GLU A 36 1.08 4.80 -1.88
C GLU A 36 -0.06 3.83 -2.16
N MET A 37 -0.75 4.08 -3.25
CA MET A 37 -1.85 3.25 -3.76
C MET A 37 -1.52 2.74 -5.14
N ALA A 38 -1.69 1.43 -5.37
CA ALA A 38 -1.68 0.84 -6.69
C ALA A 38 -3.06 0.98 -7.34
N ARG A 39 -3.13 1.51 -8.56
CA ARG A 39 -4.37 1.72 -9.30
C ARG A 39 -4.26 1.24 -10.74
N CYS A 40 -5.31 0.63 -11.23
CA CYS A 40 -5.44 0.26 -12.63
C CYS A 40 -6.40 1.22 -13.35
N PRO A 41 -5.94 2.04 -14.30
CA PRO A 41 -6.82 2.92 -15.07
C PRO A 41 -7.77 2.15 -16.01
N GLY A 42 -7.44 0.90 -16.36
CA GLY A 42 -8.22 0.10 -17.30
C GLY A 42 -9.51 -0.48 -16.71
N CYS A 43 -9.51 -0.89 -15.44
CA CYS A 43 -10.67 -1.53 -14.82
C CYS A 43 -11.11 -0.91 -13.48
N GLY A 44 -10.34 0.08 -12.97
CA GLY A 44 -10.63 0.72 -11.69
C GLY A 44 -10.19 -0.09 -10.46
N TYR A 45 -9.45 -1.21 -10.63
CA TYR A 45 -8.81 -1.88 -9.51
C TYR A 45 -7.96 -0.90 -8.73
N ALA A 46 -8.08 -0.90 -7.40
CA ALA A 46 -7.24 -0.12 -6.51
C ALA A 46 -6.96 -0.89 -5.22
N ALA A 47 -5.73 -0.80 -4.73
CA ALA A 47 -5.30 -1.40 -3.49
C ALA A 47 -4.23 -0.51 -2.82
N GLU A 48 -4.15 -0.54 -1.50
CA GLU A 48 -2.96 -0.08 -0.79
C GLU A 48 -1.75 -0.85 -1.33
N ARG A 49 -0.63 -0.17 -1.61
CA ARG A 49 0.50 -0.78 -2.34
C ARG A 49 0.98 -2.09 -1.70
N SER A 50 1.06 -2.15 -0.38
CA SER A 50 1.45 -3.35 0.37
C SER A 50 0.41 -4.49 0.34
N TRP A 51 -0.80 -4.24 -0.16
CA TRP A 51 -1.87 -5.22 -0.37
C TRP A 51 -2.15 -5.50 -1.84
N ALA A 52 -1.60 -4.70 -2.72
CA ALA A 52 -1.75 -4.89 -4.15
C ALA A 52 -1.08 -6.20 -4.60
N THR A 53 -1.69 -6.87 -5.54
CA THR A 53 -1.20 -8.11 -6.14
C THR A 53 -0.90 -7.91 -7.62
N VAL A 54 -0.13 -8.82 -8.21
CA VAL A 54 0.27 -8.81 -9.62
C VAL A 54 -0.23 -10.07 -10.30
N SER A 55 -0.74 -9.96 -11.53
CA SER A 55 -1.03 -11.11 -12.38
C SER A 55 0.23 -11.50 -13.14
N TRP A 56 1.06 -12.34 -12.55
CA TRP A 56 2.30 -12.77 -13.19
C TRP A 56 1.99 -13.52 -14.49
N PRO A 57 2.69 -13.20 -15.60
CA PRO A 57 2.51 -13.92 -16.85
C PRO A 57 2.99 -15.37 -16.72
N ASP A 58 2.45 -16.25 -17.54
CA ASP A 58 2.98 -17.58 -17.68
C ASP A 58 4.44 -17.55 -18.16
N PRO A 59 5.28 -18.53 -17.75
CA PRO A 59 6.65 -18.61 -18.21
C PRO A 59 6.73 -18.81 -19.72
N PRO A 60 7.83 -18.40 -20.35
CA PRO A 60 8.05 -18.66 -21.78
C PRO A 60 7.90 -20.13 -22.15
N HIS A 61 7.32 -20.40 -23.32
CA HIS A 61 7.22 -21.74 -23.90
C HIS A 61 8.58 -22.17 -24.47
N GLU A 62 9.47 -22.61 -23.61
CA GLU A 62 10.78 -23.13 -23.96
C GLU A 62 11.05 -24.43 -23.17
N ASP A 63 11.95 -25.27 -23.69
CA ASP A 63 12.35 -26.50 -23.00
C ASP A 63 13.18 -26.19 -21.76
N GLU A 64 13.03 -27.00 -20.73
CA GLU A 64 13.89 -26.96 -19.56
C GLU A 64 15.26 -27.50 -19.90
N LEU A 65 16.26 -26.64 -19.82
CA LEU A 65 17.66 -27.01 -20.03
C LEU A 65 18.25 -27.65 -18.77
N PRO A 66 19.24 -28.53 -18.89
CA PRO A 66 19.96 -29.07 -17.73
C PRO A 66 20.67 -27.94 -16.98
N THR A 67 20.71 -28.05 -15.66
CA THR A 67 21.46 -27.11 -14.82
C THR A 67 22.95 -27.15 -15.11
N GLU A 68 23.57 -25.99 -15.11
CA GLU A 68 25.02 -25.83 -15.35
C GLU A 68 25.58 -24.82 -14.34
N GLU A 69 26.67 -25.21 -13.66
CA GLU A 69 27.42 -24.29 -12.81
C GLU A 69 28.41 -23.48 -13.67
N ILE A 70 28.43 -22.17 -13.47
CA ILE A 70 29.25 -21.22 -14.24
C ILE A 70 30.05 -20.31 -13.33
N GLU A 71 31.27 -19.96 -13.74
CA GLU A 71 32.08 -18.97 -13.06
C GLU A 71 31.57 -17.55 -13.36
N THR A 72 31.40 -16.77 -12.31
CA THR A 72 30.88 -15.40 -12.36
C THR A 72 31.64 -14.52 -11.36
N PRO A 73 32.94 -14.30 -11.58
CA PRO A 73 33.80 -13.61 -10.64
C PRO A 73 33.33 -12.17 -10.41
N GLY A 74 33.17 -11.78 -9.14
CA GLY A 74 32.74 -10.43 -8.75
C GLY A 74 31.26 -10.10 -9.01
N CYS A 75 30.43 -11.10 -9.36
CA CYS A 75 29.00 -10.92 -9.59
C CYS A 75 28.20 -11.26 -8.33
N ASP A 76 28.28 -10.43 -7.30
CA ASP A 76 27.60 -10.59 -6.02
C ASP A 76 26.24 -9.86 -5.93
N THR A 77 25.86 -9.16 -6.99
CA THR A 77 24.57 -8.47 -7.11
C THR A 77 23.83 -8.93 -8.37
N ILE A 78 22.51 -8.81 -8.37
CA ILE A 78 21.68 -9.08 -9.56
C ILE A 78 22.11 -8.22 -10.76
N ALA A 79 22.43 -6.95 -10.53
CA ALA A 79 22.83 -6.04 -11.58
C ALA A 79 24.16 -6.46 -12.24
N SER A 80 25.19 -6.81 -11.44
CA SER A 80 26.48 -7.29 -11.95
C SER A 80 26.35 -8.64 -12.66
N LEU A 81 25.53 -9.55 -12.12
CA LEU A 81 25.26 -10.85 -12.72
C LEU A 81 24.53 -10.73 -14.06
N ALA A 82 23.47 -9.96 -14.11
CA ALA A 82 22.70 -9.72 -15.34
C ALA A 82 23.55 -9.09 -16.44
N ALA A 83 24.38 -8.10 -16.08
CA ALA A 83 25.32 -7.47 -17.01
C ALA A 83 26.41 -8.43 -17.50
N PHE A 84 26.99 -9.25 -16.61
CA PHE A 84 28.03 -10.22 -16.94
C PHE A 84 27.54 -11.32 -17.89
N LEU A 85 26.29 -11.79 -17.69
CA LEU A 85 25.69 -12.84 -18.50
C LEU A 85 24.91 -12.31 -19.73
N GLU A 86 24.78 -11.00 -19.86
CA GLU A 86 23.99 -10.33 -20.90
C GLU A 86 22.53 -10.81 -20.94
N ILE A 87 21.91 -10.97 -19.74
CA ILE A 87 20.52 -11.42 -19.57
C ILE A 87 19.69 -10.37 -18.81
N PRO A 88 18.35 -10.34 -18.99
CA PRO A 88 17.49 -9.53 -18.16
C PRO A 88 17.57 -9.93 -16.68
N ALA A 89 17.48 -8.98 -15.76
CA ALA A 89 17.38 -9.26 -14.33
C ALA A 89 16.18 -10.19 -13.98
N ALA A 90 15.10 -10.13 -14.75
CA ALA A 90 13.93 -11.01 -14.63
C ALA A 90 14.26 -12.51 -14.87
N GLN A 91 15.38 -12.83 -15.50
CA GLN A 91 15.85 -14.20 -15.70
C GLN A 91 16.74 -14.69 -14.54
N THR A 92 16.95 -13.90 -13.51
CA THR A 92 17.68 -14.27 -12.31
C THR A 92 16.74 -14.50 -11.13
N LEU A 93 17.19 -15.28 -10.15
CA LEU A 93 16.54 -15.48 -8.86
C LEU A 93 17.35 -14.76 -7.78
N LYS A 94 16.66 -14.02 -6.92
CA LYS A 94 17.25 -13.35 -5.77
C LYS A 94 16.79 -14.04 -4.48
N MET A 95 17.71 -14.32 -3.58
CA MET A 95 17.46 -14.84 -2.25
C MET A 95 17.66 -13.73 -1.23
N VAL A 96 16.66 -13.56 -0.36
CA VAL A 96 16.72 -12.66 0.78
C VAL A 96 16.46 -13.49 2.04
N PHE A 97 17.32 -13.33 3.05
CA PHE A 97 17.25 -14.15 4.25
C PHE A 97 16.84 -13.33 5.46
N TYR A 98 15.95 -13.93 6.25
CA TYR A 98 15.49 -13.38 7.52
C TYR A 98 15.54 -14.46 8.59
N SER A 99 16.04 -14.09 9.77
CA SER A 99 15.86 -14.90 10.96
C SER A 99 14.51 -14.56 11.60
N VAL A 100 13.66 -15.56 11.71
CA VAL A 100 12.28 -15.44 12.22
C VAL A 100 12.13 -16.36 13.41
N ASP A 101 11.97 -15.80 14.61
CA ASP A 101 11.89 -16.56 15.86
C ASP A 101 13.03 -17.58 16.05
N GLY A 102 14.24 -17.22 15.57
CA GLY A 102 15.45 -18.06 15.67
C GLY A 102 15.55 -19.15 14.60
N ARG A 103 14.70 -19.13 13.56
CA ARG A 103 14.79 -20.01 12.40
C ARG A 103 15.02 -19.20 11.13
N GLU A 104 15.96 -19.66 10.31
CA GLU A 104 16.27 -19.00 9.05
C GLU A 104 15.15 -19.22 8.01
N THR A 105 14.78 -18.13 7.33
CA THR A 105 13.80 -18.12 6.26
C THR A 105 14.43 -17.53 5.01
N CYS A 106 14.51 -18.33 3.96
CA CYS A 106 14.97 -17.93 2.63
C CYS A 106 13.76 -17.50 1.79
N ILE A 107 13.68 -16.24 1.46
CA ILE A 107 12.71 -15.72 0.48
C ILE A 107 13.34 -15.83 -0.90
N VAL A 108 12.66 -16.51 -1.82
CA VAL A 108 13.05 -16.61 -3.23
C VAL A 108 12.14 -15.74 -4.06
N ILE A 109 12.69 -14.76 -4.75
CA ILE A 109 11.95 -13.82 -5.57
C ILE A 109 12.67 -13.63 -6.91
N ARG A 110 11.94 -13.26 -7.96
CA ARG A 110 12.55 -12.93 -9.26
C ARG A 110 13.52 -11.74 -9.10
N GLY A 111 14.67 -11.79 -9.77
CA GLY A 111 15.78 -10.88 -9.51
C GLY A 111 15.50 -9.41 -9.78
N ASP A 112 14.56 -9.10 -10.65
CA ASP A 112 14.10 -7.72 -10.93
C ASP A 112 13.15 -7.17 -9.87
N ARG A 113 12.79 -7.96 -8.82
CA ARG A 113 11.81 -7.57 -7.81
C ARG A 113 12.44 -7.26 -6.46
N ALA A 114 11.78 -6.40 -5.70
CA ALA A 114 12.05 -6.15 -4.29
C ALA A 114 10.99 -6.84 -3.42
N VAL A 115 11.38 -7.25 -2.22
CA VAL A 115 10.44 -7.74 -1.21
C VAL A 115 9.74 -6.54 -0.58
N ASP A 116 8.42 -6.61 -0.49
CA ASP A 116 7.61 -5.65 0.26
C ASP A 116 7.61 -6.02 1.74
N GLU A 117 8.04 -5.11 2.61
CA GLU A 117 8.16 -5.36 4.06
C GLU A 117 6.79 -5.56 4.72
N GLY A 118 5.74 -4.90 4.25
CA GLY A 118 4.38 -5.07 4.76
C GLY A 118 3.82 -6.45 4.44
N LYS A 119 4.04 -6.93 3.21
CA LYS A 119 3.69 -8.28 2.78
C LYS A 119 4.48 -9.33 3.56
N LEU A 120 5.79 -9.11 3.72
CA LEU A 120 6.67 -9.98 4.47
C LEU A 120 6.24 -10.11 5.94
N ALA A 121 6.03 -8.99 6.63
CA ALA A 121 5.60 -8.99 8.04
C ALA A 121 4.28 -9.76 8.24
N ARG A 122 3.36 -9.62 7.30
CA ARG A 122 2.07 -10.30 7.28
C ARG A 122 2.22 -11.81 7.08
N GLU A 123 3.05 -12.20 6.12
CA GLU A 123 3.31 -13.61 5.80
C GLU A 123 4.04 -14.33 6.93
N LEU A 124 5.01 -13.68 7.54
CA LEU A 124 5.75 -14.24 8.67
C LEU A 124 4.90 -14.37 9.93
N GLY A 125 3.77 -13.65 10.02
CA GLY A 125 2.82 -13.71 11.15
C GLY A 125 3.40 -13.22 12.47
N THR A 126 4.57 -12.59 12.45
CA THR A 126 5.29 -12.09 13.62
C THR A 126 6.00 -10.78 13.29
N GLY A 127 6.08 -9.88 14.25
CA GLY A 127 6.90 -8.66 14.14
C GLY A 127 8.36 -8.86 14.58
N LYS A 128 8.77 -10.09 14.89
CA LYS A 128 10.11 -10.41 15.40
C LYS A 128 10.92 -11.12 14.31
N TYR A 129 11.38 -10.37 13.36
CA TYR A 129 12.32 -10.85 12.35
C TYR A 129 13.38 -9.79 12.08
N TYR A 130 14.53 -10.22 11.62
CA TYR A 130 15.64 -9.36 11.21
C TYR A 130 16.37 -10.00 10.03
N ALA A 131 17.04 -9.17 9.23
CA ALA A 131 17.88 -9.70 8.14
C ALA A 131 18.99 -10.59 8.70
N SER A 132 19.13 -11.78 8.13
CA SER A 132 20.15 -12.74 8.59
C SER A 132 21.57 -12.19 8.39
N LEU A 133 22.44 -12.48 9.34
CA LEU A 133 23.84 -12.09 9.30
C LEU A 133 24.67 -13.15 8.55
N ASP A 134 25.89 -12.81 8.15
CA ASP A 134 26.78 -13.73 7.40
C ASP A 134 27.05 -15.03 8.16
N ASP A 135 27.16 -14.98 9.48
CA ASP A 135 27.35 -16.17 10.32
C ASP A 135 26.11 -17.09 10.30
N ASP A 136 24.90 -16.49 10.27
CA ASP A 136 23.63 -17.24 10.17
C ASP A 136 23.54 -17.93 8.80
N LEU A 137 23.91 -17.20 7.74
CA LEU A 137 23.96 -17.75 6.37
C LEU A 137 24.95 -18.89 6.25
N ALA A 138 26.16 -18.75 6.82
CA ALA A 138 27.17 -19.79 6.82
C ALA A 138 26.71 -21.07 7.56
N ALA A 139 25.95 -20.90 8.66
CA ALA A 139 25.40 -22.02 9.45
C ALA A 139 24.38 -22.89 8.69
N ILE A 140 23.76 -22.33 7.65
CA ILE A 140 22.79 -23.02 6.77
C ILE A 140 23.38 -23.42 5.42
N GLY A 141 24.65 -23.10 5.16
CA GLY A 141 25.35 -23.39 3.90
C GLY A 141 25.07 -22.39 2.78
N ALA A 142 24.55 -21.21 3.10
CA ALA A 142 24.36 -20.11 2.15
C ALA A 142 25.56 -19.16 2.15
N VAL A 143 25.77 -18.46 1.03
CA VAL A 143 26.83 -17.45 0.87
C VAL A 143 26.19 -16.16 0.38
N GLY A 144 26.37 -15.07 1.12
CA GLY A 144 25.87 -13.75 0.74
C GLY A 144 26.32 -13.35 -0.67
N GLY A 145 25.41 -12.81 -1.48
CA GLY A 145 25.68 -12.47 -2.89
C GLY A 145 25.69 -13.66 -3.87
N TYR A 146 25.83 -14.91 -3.38
CA TYR A 146 25.88 -16.13 -4.19
C TYR A 146 24.94 -17.22 -3.69
N ALA A 147 23.94 -16.85 -2.91
CA ALA A 147 23.01 -17.79 -2.31
C ALA A 147 22.10 -18.47 -3.34
N SER A 148 21.70 -19.70 -3.03
CA SER A 148 20.75 -20.51 -3.81
C SER A 148 19.79 -21.24 -2.88
N PRO A 149 18.53 -21.48 -3.26
CA PRO A 149 17.65 -22.38 -2.51
C PRO A 149 18.06 -23.85 -2.70
N ILE A 150 18.89 -24.15 -3.70
CA ILE A 150 19.38 -25.49 -4.01
C ILE A 150 20.48 -25.85 -3.02
N GLY A 151 20.37 -27.02 -2.39
CA GLY A 151 21.38 -27.54 -1.47
C GLY A 151 21.35 -27.00 -0.04
N LEU A 152 20.39 -26.11 0.30
CA LEU A 152 20.18 -25.67 1.69
C LEU A 152 19.63 -26.80 2.56
N ASP A 153 20.06 -26.86 3.83
CA ASP A 153 19.50 -27.77 4.82
C ASP A 153 18.07 -27.39 5.20
N ARG A 154 17.10 -28.08 4.59
CA ARG A 154 15.67 -27.83 4.76
C ARG A 154 15.16 -28.02 6.19
N ASN A 155 15.93 -28.69 7.06
CA ASN A 155 15.60 -28.79 8.48
C ASN A 155 15.91 -27.48 9.22
N LYS A 156 16.85 -26.70 8.72
CA LYS A 156 17.29 -25.43 9.31
C LYS A 156 16.64 -24.21 8.66
N VAL A 157 16.27 -24.33 7.38
CA VAL A 157 15.78 -23.22 6.56
C VAL A 157 14.38 -23.49 6.04
N ARG A 158 13.46 -22.56 6.29
CA ARG A 158 12.18 -22.46 5.59
C ARG A 158 12.43 -21.74 4.26
N VAL A 159 11.98 -22.28 3.15
CA VAL A 159 12.08 -21.61 1.85
C VAL A 159 10.69 -21.19 1.40
N VAL A 160 10.49 -19.87 1.27
CA VAL A 160 9.24 -19.25 0.80
C VAL A 160 9.51 -18.63 -0.56
N ALA A 161 8.71 -18.95 -1.56
CA ALA A 161 8.88 -18.39 -2.89
C ALA A 161 7.72 -17.45 -3.26
N ASP A 162 8.08 -16.33 -3.87
CA ASP A 162 7.12 -15.41 -4.46
C ASP A 162 6.60 -15.94 -5.80
N PRO A 163 5.30 -15.77 -6.15
CA PRO A 163 4.73 -16.20 -7.42
C PRO A 163 5.46 -15.66 -8.67
N SER A 164 6.19 -14.52 -8.58
CA SER A 164 7.02 -14.00 -9.67
C SER A 164 8.05 -15.01 -10.18
N VAL A 165 8.52 -15.92 -9.31
CA VAL A 165 9.47 -16.97 -9.67
C VAL A 165 8.90 -17.92 -10.74
N ARG A 166 7.58 -18.14 -10.74
CA ARG A 166 6.91 -19.01 -11.73
C ARG A 166 6.86 -18.40 -13.13
N SER A 167 7.02 -17.08 -13.26
CA SER A 167 7.01 -16.39 -14.54
C SER A 167 8.34 -16.43 -15.29
N ALA A 168 9.39 -17.01 -14.68
CA ALA A 168 10.70 -17.20 -15.27
C ALA A 168 10.98 -18.68 -15.53
N LYS A 169 11.74 -18.96 -16.60
CA LYS A 169 12.21 -20.29 -16.96
C LYS A 169 13.70 -20.25 -17.24
N ASN A 170 14.39 -21.36 -16.99
CA ASN A 170 15.84 -21.46 -17.14
C ASN A 170 16.59 -20.32 -16.43
N SER A 171 16.15 -20.03 -15.21
CA SER A 171 16.65 -18.91 -14.41
C SER A 171 18.09 -19.13 -13.95
N VAL A 172 18.75 -18.03 -13.56
CA VAL A 172 20.08 -18.06 -12.94
C VAL A 172 19.94 -17.82 -11.44
N SER A 173 20.52 -18.71 -10.63
CA SER A 173 20.56 -18.64 -9.17
C SER A 173 22.02 -18.66 -8.69
N GLY A 174 22.30 -18.25 -7.47
CA GLY A 174 23.60 -18.49 -6.85
C GLY A 174 23.93 -19.99 -6.75
N ALA A 175 25.17 -20.32 -6.45
CA ALA A 175 25.67 -21.70 -6.27
C ALA A 175 26.07 -22.01 -4.81
N ASN A 176 25.71 -21.15 -3.85
CA ASN A 176 26.17 -21.19 -2.46
C ASN A 176 27.73 -21.26 -2.34
N ARG A 177 28.41 -20.71 -3.34
CA ARG A 177 29.87 -20.66 -3.44
C ARG A 177 30.31 -19.33 -4.05
N PRO A 178 31.25 -18.59 -3.44
CA PRO A 178 31.70 -17.30 -3.96
C PRO A 178 32.22 -17.43 -5.41
N GLY A 179 31.80 -16.51 -6.27
CA GLY A 179 32.22 -16.47 -7.67
C GLY A 179 31.51 -17.45 -8.60
N TYR A 180 30.46 -18.16 -8.16
CA TYR A 180 29.75 -19.14 -8.97
C TYR A 180 28.24 -18.97 -8.92
N HIS A 181 27.58 -19.22 -10.06
CA HIS A 181 26.12 -19.30 -10.20
C HIS A 181 25.71 -20.57 -10.94
N ILE A 182 24.43 -20.93 -10.84
CA ILE A 182 23.81 -22.07 -11.54
C ILE A 182 22.84 -21.49 -12.57
N ARG A 183 23.01 -21.85 -13.83
CA ARG A 183 22.07 -21.58 -14.92
C ARG A 183 20.97 -22.63 -15.00
N ASN A 184 19.92 -22.30 -15.72
CA ASN A 184 18.83 -23.19 -16.11
C ASN A 184 18.10 -23.79 -14.91
N VAL A 185 17.99 -23.01 -13.84
CA VAL A 185 17.21 -23.38 -12.66
C VAL A 185 15.75 -23.24 -12.96
N ASN A 186 14.98 -24.32 -12.72
CA ASN A 186 13.54 -24.38 -12.93
C ASN A 186 12.82 -24.90 -11.68
N VAL A 187 11.64 -24.34 -11.41
CA VAL A 187 10.78 -24.76 -10.31
C VAL A 187 9.62 -25.58 -10.92
N PRO A 188 9.28 -26.74 -10.35
CA PRO A 188 9.79 -27.36 -9.11
C PRO A 188 10.97 -28.32 -9.31
N ARG A 189 11.51 -28.48 -10.52
CA ARG A 189 12.51 -29.49 -10.86
C ARG A 189 13.76 -29.45 -9.97
N ASP A 190 14.32 -28.26 -9.74
CA ASP A 190 15.62 -28.08 -9.08
C ASP A 190 15.49 -27.71 -7.61
N PHE A 191 14.41 -27.05 -7.24
CA PHE A 191 14.01 -26.83 -5.86
C PHE A 191 12.49 -26.70 -5.76
N GLU A 192 11.95 -27.09 -4.62
CA GLU A 192 10.54 -26.90 -4.28
C GLU A 192 10.45 -26.04 -3.01
N PRO A 193 9.79 -24.89 -3.06
CA PRO A 193 9.62 -24.07 -1.86
C PRO A 193 8.72 -24.78 -0.84
N SER A 194 8.91 -24.49 0.45
CA SER A 194 8.03 -24.97 1.51
C SER A 194 6.61 -24.41 1.35
N GLU A 195 6.52 -23.19 0.84
CA GLU A 195 5.26 -22.49 0.59
C GLU A 195 5.45 -21.36 -0.43
N TRP A 196 4.32 -20.88 -0.95
CA TRP A 196 4.23 -19.76 -1.88
C TRP A 196 3.51 -18.60 -1.19
N ALA A 197 4.10 -17.40 -1.25
CA ALA A 197 3.53 -16.19 -0.67
C ALA A 197 3.72 -15.00 -1.61
N ASP A 198 2.73 -14.13 -1.68
CA ASP A 198 2.84 -12.85 -2.41
C ASP A 198 3.70 -11.87 -1.60
N LEU A 199 4.93 -11.69 -2.01
CA LEU A 199 5.96 -10.91 -1.30
C LEU A 199 6.53 -9.77 -2.15
N ALA A 200 6.32 -9.79 -3.48
CA ALA A 200 6.87 -8.78 -4.37
C ALA A 200 6.22 -7.41 -4.13
N LEU A 201 7.07 -6.38 -4.04
CA LEU A 201 6.62 -4.99 -4.12
C LEU A 201 6.03 -4.74 -5.51
N VAL A 202 4.82 -4.22 -5.53
CA VAL A 202 4.16 -3.85 -6.80
C VAL A 202 4.76 -2.56 -7.34
N GLU A 203 5.09 -2.55 -8.64
CA GLU A 203 5.73 -1.45 -9.33
C GLU A 203 4.86 -0.91 -10.46
N VAL A 204 5.17 0.31 -10.89
CA VAL A 204 4.52 0.93 -12.06
C VAL A 204 4.72 0.04 -13.29
N GLY A 205 3.65 -0.22 -14.01
CA GLY A 205 3.67 -1.07 -15.20
C GLY A 205 3.38 -2.54 -14.95
N ASP A 206 3.32 -2.98 -13.71
CA ASP A 206 2.94 -4.37 -13.40
C ASP A 206 1.53 -4.71 -13.89
N PRO A 207 1.30 -5.95 -14.34
CA PRO A 207 -0.01 -6.33 -14.85
C PRO A 207 -1.05 -6.44 -13.73
N CYS A 208 -2.15 -5.74 -13.94
CA CYS A 208 -3.29 -5.73 -13.02
C CYS A 208 -3.85 -7.13 -12.79
N PRO A 209 -4.15 -7.53 -11.54
CA PRO A 209 -4.67 -8.85 -11.23
C PRO A 209 -6.08 -9.11 -11.79
N GLN A 210 -6.82 -8.06 -12.17
CA GLN A 210 -8.19 -8.20 -12.68
C GLN A 210 -8.27 -8.17 -14.21
N CYS A 211 -7.46 -7.36 -14.89
CA CYS A 211 -7.59 -7.19 -16.34
C CYS A 211 -6.27 -7.27 -17.12
N GLY A 212 -5.12 -7.42 -16.45
CA GLY A 212 -3.80 -7.51 -17.09
C GLY A 212 -3.24 -6.20 -17.62
N ALA A 213 -3.97 -5.07 -17.55
CA ALA A 213 -3.44 -3.76 -17.93
C ALA A 213 -2.41 -3.27 -16.89
N SER A 214 -1.53 -2.36 -17.30
CA SER A 214 -0.51 -1.80 -16.41
C SER A 214 -1.14 -1.05 -15.23
N VAL A 215 -0.63 -1.28 -14.02
CA VAL A 215 -0.98 -0.49 -12.83
C VAL A 215 -0.10 0.75 -12.73
N GLU A 216 -0.64 1.77 -12.09
CA GLU A 216 0.04 2.99 -11.69
C GLU A 216 0.20 3.01 -10.17
N ILE A 217 1.25 3.68 -9.68
CA ILE A 217 1.45 3.91 -8.25
C ILE A 217 1.27 5.40 -8.00
N GLU A 218 0.26 5.73 -7.20
CA GLU A 218 -0.12 7.10 -6.91
C GLU A 218 0.09 7.40 -5.42
N PRO A 219 0.75 8.53 -5.06
CA PRO A 219 0.77 9.00 -3.68
C PRO A 219 -0.64 9.44 -3.28
N ALA A 220 -1.02 9.15 -2.04
CA ALA A 220 -2.35 9.45 -1.55
C ALA A 220 -2.39 9.62 -0.02
N PHE A 221 -3.41 10.29 0.48
CA PHE A 221 -3.76 10.31 1.90
C PHE A 221 -4.86 9.30 2.19
N ALA A 222 -4.65 8.42 3.17
CA ALA A 222 -5.73 7.56 3.65
C ALA A 222 -6.66 8.35 4.57
N LEU A 223 -7.90 8.55 4.14
CA LEU A 223 -8.91 9.32 4.87
C LEU A 223 -9.76 8.44 5.79
N ALA A 224 -10.05 7.22 5.38
CA ALA A 224 -10.87 6.29 6.15
C ALA A 224 -10.45 4.85 5.95
N THR A 225 -10.78 4.02 6.94
CA THR A 225 -10.63 2.57 6.88
C THR A 225 -11.96 1.91 7.22
N VAL A 226 -12.34 0.93 6.42
CA VAL A 226 -13.51 0.09 6.65
C VAL A 226 -13.03 -1.34 6.77
N THR A 227 -13.15 -1.92 7.96
CA THR A 227 -12.84 -3.33 8.17
C THR A 227 -14.15 -4.13 8.13
N VAL A 228 -14.22 -5.08 7.21
CA VAL A 228 -15.39 -5.97 7.07
C VAL A 228 -15.42 -6.97 8.23
N PRO A 229 -16.62 -7.49 8.57
CA PRO A 229 -16.82 -8.23 9.81
C PRO A 229 -15.84 -9.37 10.02
N ALA A 230 -15.18 -9.33 11.15
CA ALA A 230 -14.53 -10.51 11.73
C ALA A 230 -15.28 -10.91 13.00
N PRO A 231 -15.25 -12.17 13.42
CA PRO A 231 -15.74 -12.54 14.74
C PRO A 231 -15.11 -11.63 15.80
N CYS A 232 -15.91 -11.04 16.66
CA CYS A 232 -15.46 -10.03 17.65
C CYS A 232 -14.35 -10.52 18.56
N GLN A 233 -14.47 -11.74 19.01
CA GLN A 233 -13.51 -12.54 19.80
C GLN A 233 -13.92 -14.01 19.69
N PRO A 234 -13.03 -14.98 19.94
CA PRO A 234 -13.38 -16.39 19.84
C PRO A 234 -14.59 -16.85 20.68
N ASP A 235 -15.01 -16.07 21.69
CA ASP A 235 -16.04 -16.46 22.67
C ASP A 235 -17.20 -15.45 22.77
N ALA A 236 -17.35 -14.51 21.83
CA ALA A 236 -18.45 -13.54 21.86
C ALA A 236 -19.61 -14.02 20.99
N ASP A 237 -20.53 -14.77 21.59
CA ASP A 237 -21.75 -15.27 20.95
C ASP A 237 -22.99 -14.54 21.48
N TYR A 238 -24.03 -14.44 20.65
CA TYR A 238 -25.37 -14.10 21.08
C TYR A 238 -26.30 -15.28 20.87
N LEU A 239 -27.33 -15.36 21.72
CA LEU A 239 -28.37 -16.38 21.58
C LEU A 239 -29.54 -15.82 20.76
N ASP A 240 -29.99 -16.56 19.76
CA ASP A 240 -31.22 -16.26 19.06
C ASP A 240 -32.47 -16.56 19.94
N PRO A 241 -33.69 -16.18 19.51
CA PRO A 241 -34.92 -16.46 20.25
C PRO A 241 -35.18 -17.96 20.50
N GLN A 242 -34.50 -18.83 19.77
CA GLN A 242 -34.58 -20.30 19.92
C GLN A 242 -33.49 -20.85 20.86
N GLY A 243 -32.63 -19.97 21.41
CA GLY A 243 -31.53 -20.33 22.32
C GLY A 243 -30.29 -20.88 21.64
N LYS A 244 -30.16 -20.74 20.30
CA LYS A 244 -28.99 -21.15 19.56
C LYS A 244 -27.93 -20.06 19.59
N ALA A 245 -26.68 -20.44 19.85
CA ALA A 245 -25.53 -19.53 19.83
C ALA A 245 -25.12 -19.19 18.41
N HIS A 246 -24.85 -17.91 18.17
CA HIS A 246 -24.32 -17.37 16.93
C HIS A 246 -23.15 -16.42 17.21
N PRO A 247 -22.06 -16.45 16.43
CA PRO A 247 -20.92 -15.56 16.63
C PRO A 247 -21.32 -14.11 16.39
N LEU A 248 -20.80 -13.24 17.24
CA LEU A 248 -20.95 -11.80 17.11
C LEU A 248 -19.93 -11.29 16.06
N TRP A 249 -20.42 -10.54 15.10
CA TRP A 249 -19.60 -9.95 14.04
C TRP A 249 -19.50 -8.44 14.22
N THR A 250 -18.29 -7.90 14.13
CA THR A 250 -18.05 -6.45 14.18
C THR A 250 -17.54 -5.93 12.86
N ALA A 251 -18.08 -4.79 12.44
CA ALA A 251 -17.51 -3.97 11.37
C ALA A 251 -17.01 -2.65 11.98
N ILE A 252 -15.82 -2.22 11.61
CA ILE A 252 -15.20 -1.01 12.15
C ILE A 252 -15.03 -0.01 11.00
N TRP A 253 -15.56 1.19 11.21
CA TRP A 253 -15.32 2.34 10.36
C TRP A 253 -14.47 3.35 11.13
N ARG A 254 -13.36 3.73 10.57
CA ARG A 254 -12.51 4.80 11.09
C ARG A 254 -12.45 5.91 10.06
N LEU A 255 -12.63 7.15 10.50
CA LEU A 255 -12.45 8.34 9.69
C LEU A 255 -11.44 9.24 10.41
N ASP A 256 -10.41 9.67 9.69
CA ASP A 256 -9.45 10.66 10.16
C ASP A 256 -9.96 12.05 9.79
N LEU A 257 -10.53 12.75 10.77
CA LEU A 257 -11.09 14.10 10.56
C LEU A 257 -10.02 15.14 10.23
N GLY A 258 -8.81 14.99 10.78
CA GLY A 258 -7.69 15.89 10.48
C GLY A 258 -7.24 15.77 9.03
N ARG A 259 -7.10 14.54 8.55
CA ARG A 259 -6.76 14.25 7.13
C ARG A 259 -7.89 14.65 6.18
N LEU A 260 -9.15 14.43 6.59
CA LEU A 260 -10.31 14.87 5.80
C LEU A 260 -10.30 16.39 5.62
N LEU A 261 -10.09 17.14 6.71
CA LEU A 261 -10.00 18.59 6.66
C LEU A 261 -8.82 19.04 5.77
N ALA A 262 -7.66 18.43 5.92
CA ALA A 262 -6.51 18.73 5.07
C ALA A 262 -6.80 18.46 3.59
N ALA A 263 -7.46 17.34 3.26
CA ALA A 263 -7.86 17.03 1.88
C ALA A 263 -8.84 18.05 1.31
N VAL A 264 -9.80 18.53 2.12
CA VAL A 264 -10.71 19.58 1.71
C VAL A 264 -9.97 20.89 1.40
N VAL A 265 -9.03 21.28 2.27
CA VAL A 265 -8.23 22.50 2.08
C VAL A 265 -7.33 22.39 0.85
N GLU A 266 -6.66 21.25 0.66
CA GLU A 266 -5.80 20.99 -0.50
C GLU A 266 -6.58 20.96 -1.83
N SER A 267 -7.83 20.50 -1.81
CA SER A 267 -8.68 20.45 -3.00
C SER A 267 -9.32 21.79 -3.34
N HIS A 268 -9.56 22.64 -2.34
CA HIS A 268 -10.42 23.80 -2.44
C HIS A 268 -9.73 25.06 -1.89
N HIS A 269 -8.73 25.55 -2.61
CA HIS A 269 -8.06 26.81 -2.30
C HIS A 269 -7.59 27.53 -3.57
N ASP A 270 -7.33 28.81 -3.44
CA ASP A 270 -6.64 29.62 -4.45
C ASP A 270 -5.53 30.46 -3.79
N GLU A 271 -4.97 31.42 -4.51
CA GLU A 271 -3.95 32.35 -4.01
C GLU A 271 -4.43 33.27 -2.86
N TYR A 272 -5.72 33.37 -2.65
CA TYR A 272 -6.34 34.22 -1.63
C TYR A 272 -6.76 33.46 -0.37
N GLY A 273 -6.89 32.13 -0.45
CA GLY A 273 -7.22 31.29 0.69
C GLY A 273 -8.08 30.08 0.39
N ILE A 274 -8.76 29.58 1.41
CA ILE A 274 -9.59 28.38 1.35
C ILE A 274 -10.96 28.72 0.74
N ILE A 275 -11.38 27.92 -0.24
CA ILE A 275 -12.71 27.97 -0.85
C ILE A 275 -13.53 26.80 -0.32
N TRP A 276 -14.21 26.98 0.79
CA TRP A 276 -14.94 25.90 1.43
C TRP A 276 -16.07 25.36 0.57
N PRO A 277 -16.18 24.04 0.36
CA PRO A 277 -17.43 23.42 -0.10
C PRO A 277 -18.58 23.80 0.86
N HIS A 278 -19.76 24.04 0.33
CA HIS A 278 -20.89 24.54 1.13
C HIS A 278 -21.17 23.68 2.39
N ALA A 279 -21.11 22.35 2.26
CA ALA A 279 -21.35 21.45 3.38
C ALA A 279 -20.27 21.50 4.48
N CYS A 280 -19.08 22.05 4.16
CA CYS A 280 -17.93 22.17 5.08
C CYS A 280 -17.70 23.60 5.55
N ALA A 281 -18.39 24.58 4.94
CA ALA A 281 -18.24 25.98 5.29
C ALA A 281 -18.73 26.22 6.71
N PRO A 282 -17.93 26.89 7.57
CA PRO A 282 -18.37 27.22 8.94
C PRO A 282 -19.44 28.32 8.97
N PHE A 283 -19.53 29.09 7.90
CA PHE A 283 -20.50 30.19 7.73
C PHE A 283 -20.96 30.23 6.28
N ASP A 284 -22.26 30.50 6.07
CA ASP A 284 -22.86 30.69 4.74
C ASP A 284 -22.71 32.12 4.23
N VAL A 285 -22.59 33.07 5.15
CA VAL A 285 -22.53 34.51 4.86
C VAL A 285 -21.38 35.16 5.64
N HIS A 286 -20.56 35.93 4.94
CA HIS A 286 -19.61 36.85 5.56
C HIS A 286 -20.14 38.28 5.41
N LEU A 287 -20.62 38.89 6.51
CA LEU A 287 -21.10 40.25 6.57
C LEU A 287 -19.97 41.20 6.97
N VAL A 288 -19.59 42.08 6.08
CA VAL A 288 -18.49 43.04 6.30
C VAL A 288 -19.05 44.46 6.37
N ALA A 289 -19.04 45.10 7.54
CA ALA A 289 -19.40 46.49 7.70
C ALA A 289 -18.20 47.42 7.47
N LEU A 290 -18.18 48.19 6.39
CA LEU A 290 -16.99 48.93 5.94
C LEU A 290 -16.65 50.15 6.79
N ASP A 291 -17.61 50.84 7.40
CA ASP A 291 -17.36 52.05 8.25
C ASP A 291 -18.32 52.11 9.43
N LEU A 292 -18.01 51.34 10.45
CA LEU A 292 -18.81 51.29 11.69
C LEU A 292 -18.79 52.57 12.53
N ARG A 293 -17.97 53.57 12.18
CA ARG A 293 -18.00 54.90 12.83
C ARG A 293 -19.23 55.71 12.41
N LYS A 294 -19.85 55.34 11.31
CA LYS A 294 -21.14 55.93 10.88
C LYS A 294 -22.27 55.16 11.54
N GLU A 295 -23.06 55.84 12.39
CA GLU A 295 -24.18 55.25 13.12
C GLU A 295 -25.18 54.54 12.19
N GLU A 296 -25.46 55.11 11.02
CA GLU A 296 -26.34 54.51 10.01
C GLU A 296 -25.83 53.18 9.50
N VAL A 297 -24.49 53.06 9.21
CA VAL A 297 -23.88 51.81 8.72
C VAL A 297 -23.88 50.75 9.80
N ALA A 298 -23.56 51.14 11.03
CA ALA A 298 -23.61 50.24 12.17
C ALA A 298 -25.02 49.67 12.40
N ALA A 299 -26.03 50.56 12.44
CA ALA A 299 -27.41 50.14 12.66
C ALA A 299 -27.95 49.22 11.54
N GLN A 300 -27.65 49.53 10.28
CA GLN A 300 -28.03 48.67 9.15
C GLN A 300 -27.32 47.31 9.18
N ALA A 301 -26.06 47.27 9.55
CA ALA A 301 -25.30 46.02 9.66
C ALA A 301 -25.84 45.12 10.78
N GLU A 302 -26.14 45.68 11.94
CA GLU A 302 -26.76 44.97 13.07
C GLU A 302 -28.17 44.44 12.71
N GLU A 303 -29.01 45.27 12.06
CA GLU A 303 -30.31 44.83 11.60
C GLU A 303 -30.26 43.70 10.60
N LEU A 304 -29.30 43.78 9.62
CA LEU A 304 -29.11 42.74 8.62
C LEU A 304 -28.57 41.45 9.27
N TYR A 305 -27.60 41.56 10.20
CA TYR A 305 -27.07 40.43 10.95
C TYR A 305 -28.17 39.70 11.72
N ALA A 306 -28.99 40.45 12.49
CA ALA A 306 -30.08 39.89 13.25
C ALA A 306 -31.14 39.20 12.35
N ARG A 307 -31.43 39.76 11.18
CA ARG A 307 -32.35 39.17 10.21
C ARG A 307 -31.81 37.86 9.63
N LEU A 308 -30.53 37.82 9.20
CA LEU A 308 -29.91 36.63 8.65
C LEU A 308 -29.85 35.50 9.70
N GLN A 309 -29.56 35.85 10.96
CA GLN A 309 -29.60 34.86 12.05
C GLN A 309 -31.02 34.34 12.32
N ALA A 310 -32.04 35.22 12.25
CA ALA A 310 -33.44 34.83 12.41
C ALA A 310 -33.91 33.88 11.29
N ASP A 311 -33.34 34.02 10.09
CA ASP A 311 -33.56 33.13 8.94
C ASP A 311 -32.78 31.80 9.06
N GLY A 312 -32.02 31.60 10.15
CA GLY A 312 -31.27 30.38 10.44
C GLY A 312 -29.96 30.24 9.68
N LEU A 313 -29.44 31.33 9.08
CA LEU A 313 -28.15 31.30 8.35
C LEU A 313 -26.98 31.48 9.31
N PRO A 314 -25.95 30.66 9.24
CA PRO A 314 -24.68 30.89 9.92
C PRO A 314 -23.96 32.09 9.30
N VAL A 315 -23.77 33.15 10.09
CA VAL A 315 -23.17 34.41 9.61
C VAL A 315 -21.88 34.72 10.37
N LEU A 316 -20.78 34.93 9.65
CA LEU A 316 -19.60 35.60 10.16
C LEU A 316 -19.73 37.11 9.99
N TYR A 317 -19.83 37.86 11.10
CA TYR A 317 -19.91 39.29 11.06
C TYR A 317 -18.57 39.94 11.43
N ASP A 318 -17.99 40.70 10.48
CA ASP A 318 -16.77 41.49 10.74
C ASP A 318 -17.15 42.86 11.29
N ASP A 319 -17.22 42.94 12.62
CA ASP A 319 -17.50 44.12 13.41
C ASP A 319 -16.25 44.94 13.80
N ARG A 320 -15.08 44.62 13.26
CA ARG A 320 -13.85 45.34 13.58
C ARG A 320 -13.84 46.76 13.04
N THR A 321 -13.28 47.71 13.81
CA THR A 321 -13.05 49.08 13.36
C THR A 321 -11.78 49.21 12.52
N ALA A 322 -11.70 48.45 11.43
CA ALA A 322 -10.59 48.46 10.49
C ALA A 322 -10.92 49.23 9.22
N SER A 323 -9.93 49.61 8.42
CA SER A 323 -10.14 50.21 7.11
C SER A 323 -10.70 49.17 6.12
N ALA A 324 -11.46 49.64 5.13
CA ALA A 324 -12.06 48.79 4.09
C ALA A 324 -11.02 47.91 3.35
N GLY A 325 -9.76 48.35 3.25
CA GLY A 325 -8.69 47.53 2.62
C GLY A 325 -8.09 46.49 3.53
N VAL A 326 -8.45 46.46 4.83
CA VAL A 326 -7.99 45.44 5.80
C VAL A 326 -9.08 44.40 6.04
N LYS A 327 -10.34 44.76 5.81
CA LYS A 327 -11.49 43.86 5.87
C LYS A 327 -11.67 43.11 4.57
#